data_3d8d1a7d6796403414e50c1d85aaea1c
#
_entry.id   3d8d1a7d6796403414e50c1d85aaea1c
#
_cell.length_a   1.000
_cell.length_b   1.000
_cell.length_c   1.000
_cell.angle_alpha   90.00
_cell.angle_beta   90.00
_cell.angle_gamma   90.00
#
_symmetry.space_group_name_H-M   'P 1'
#
loop_
_entity.id
_entity.type
_entity.pdbx_description
1 polymer ?
#
loop_
_entity_poly.entity_id
_entity_poly.type
_entity_poly.pdbx_seq_one_letter_code
_entity_poly.pdbx_strand_id
1 'polypeptide(L)'
;YDINVKAGVDISGLNEALAKARTYQSSAYTEESYGQLTAAVNAATELLKGEYTKNQVLEAQMAIYEAIDGLTFRPLDETKLLDAIAEGFTVTATSECDPDKLEDGLATNVLDGKEDNYWHTEYNKDVLPQSLNFDLGGLYNLTDITFLARQGVTNGDILKAQIFVGSDKEDMKSVGTYEFDEEGNVLVNRDQYQQIAFDAKDVRYVEFKVLEAGAQDKFASMAEIRFYGERTTAALKALYDSYVAENLNKADYTADSWAVYEAKMNEAKALIEAKDTTNAAAGEALTALQTAHDRLVKLNPDPQPGDVDKSGLTTLYNQYKATKADGYTAESWTAFNEALMKAQSVLANPNATQD
;
A
#
# COMPACT_ATOMS: atom_id res chain seq x y z
N TYR A 1 13.63 -39.07 34.60
CA TYR A 1 14.75 -38.18 34.96
C TYR A 1 15.03 -37.30 33.76
N ASP A 2 14.50 -36.07 33.77
CA ASP A 2 14.85 -35.05 32.79
C ASP A 2 16.20 -34.48 33.19
N ILE A 3 17.20 -34.73 32.35
CA ILE A 3 18.51 -34.09 32.51
C ILE A 3 18.47 -32.75 31.82
N ASN A 4 18.38 -31.70 32.60
CA ASN A 4 18.53 -30.35 32.15
C ASN A 4 19.97 -30.06 31.70
N VAL A 5 20.24 -29.92 30.42
CA VAL A 5 21.53 -29.42 29.96
C VAL A 5 21.34 -28.59 28.74
N LYS A 6 21.57 -27.25 28.87
CA LYS A 6 21.66 -26.29 27.78
C LYS A 6 22.80 -26.61 26.79
N ALA A 7 23.79 -27.39 27.23
CA ALA A 7 24.89 -27.87 26.38
C ALA A 7 24.49 -29.23 25.79
N GLY A 8 24.02 -29.24 24.51
CA GLY A 8 23.80 -30.46 23.75
C GLY A 8 22.36 -30.74 23.30
N VAL A 9 21.38 -29.88 23.64
CA VAL A 9 20.03 -29.98 23.05
C VAL A 9 20.03 -29.34 21.65
N ASP A 10 19.70 -30.13 20.64
CA ASP A 10 19.53 -29.63 19.27
C ASP A 10 18.28 -28.77 19.18
N ILE A 11 18.46 -27.50 18.77
CA ILE A 11 17.40 -26.51 18.57
C ILE A 11 17.22 -26.12 17.10
N SER A 12 17.85 -26.83 16.17
CA SER A 12 17.80 -26.50 14.73
C SER A 12 16.38 -26.46 14.19
N GLY A 13 15.58 -27.50 14.51
CA GLY A 13 14.18 -27.56 14.08
C GLY A 13 13.30 -26.45 14.67
N LEU A 14 13.54 -26.04 15.94
CA LEU A 14 12.84 -24.89 16.53
C LEU A 14 13.24 -23.58 15.85
N ASN A 15 14.50 -23.39 15.51
CA ASN A 15 14.97 -22.21 14.77
C ASN A 15 14.37 -22.17 13.36
N GLU A 16 14.22 -23.29 12.68
CA GLU A 16 13.55 -23.40 11.39
C GLU A 16 12.06 -23.03 11.51
N ALA A 17 11.36 -23.53 12.52
CA ALA A 17 9.97 -23.17 12.79
C ALA A 17 9.82 -21.66 13.08
N LEU A 18 10.70 -21.08 13.90
CA LEU A 18 10.74 -19.64 14.16
C LEU A 18 11.03 -18.81 12.89
N ALA A 19 11.92 -19.30 12.04
CA ALA A 19 12.22 -18.65 10.75
C ALA A 19 11.00 -18.71 9.81
N LYS A 20 10.34 -19.87 9.72
CA LYS A 20 9.11 -20.06 8.94
C LYS A 20 8.00 -19.13 9.45
N ALA A 21 7.77 -19.07 10.77
CA ALA A 21 6.75 -18.21 11.36
C ALA A 21 6.91 -16.71 10.99
N ARG A 22 8.13 -16.24 10.82
CA ARG A 22 8.43 -14.83 10.45
C ARG A 22 8.11 -14.49 8.99
N THR A 23 7.84 -15.48 8.15
CA THR A 23 7.45 -15.24 6.74
C THR A 23 5.98 -14.87 6.60
N TYR A 24 5.17 -15.10 7.61
CA TYR A 24 3.74 -14.79 7.60
C TYR A 24 3.50 -13.33 8.01
N GLN A 25 2.65 -12.63 7.27
CA GLN A 25 2.31 -11.23 7.52
C GLN A 25 1.00 -11.15 8.30
N SER A 26 0.98 -10.43 9.43
CA SER A 26 -0.22 -10.28 10.27
C SER A 26 -1.43 -9.73 9.51
N SER A 27 -1.20 -8.86 8.54
CA SER A 27 -2.24 -8.23 7.71
C SER A 27 -3.00 -9.22 6.82
N ALA A 28 -2.44 -10.40 6.55
CA ALA A 28 -3.06 -11.41 5.70
C ALA A 28 -4.07 -12.31 6.46
N TYR A 29 -3.98 -12.37 7.78
CA TYR A 29 -4.72 -13.34 8.59
C TYR A 29 -5.71 -12.68 9.55
N THR A 30 -6.63 -13.48 10.11
CA THR A 30 -7.50 -13.01 11.19
C THR A 30 -6.68 -12.71 12.44
N GLU A 31 -7.10 -11.72 13.23
CA GLU A 31 -6.45 -11.35 14.48
C GLU A 31 -6.34 -12.54 15.44
N GLU A 32 -7.37 -13.39 15.47
CA GLU A 32 -7.42 -14.59 16.32
C GLU A 32 -6.33 -15.60 15.92
N SER A 33 -6.28 -16.02 14.64
CA SER A 33 -5.34 -17.07 14.20
C SER A 33 -3.89 -16.57 14.22
N TYR A 34 -3.64 -15.32 13.81
CA TYR A 34 -2.30 -14.74 13.89
C TYR A 34 -1.86 -14.45 15.33
N GLY A 35 -2.81 -14.16 16.22
CA GLY A 35 -2.57 -14.04 17.66
C GLY A 35 -2.06 -15.34 18.28
N GLN A 36 -2.60 -16.50 17.86
CA GLN A 36 -2.12 -17.83 18.29
C GLN A 36 -0.68 -18.07 17.81
N LEU A 37 -0.35 -17.75 16.55
CA LEU A 37 1.01 -17.85 16.04
C LEU A 37 1.98 -16.96 16.82
N THR A 38 1.58 -15.72 17.08
CA THR A 38 2.38 -14.76 17.86
C THR A 38 2.64 -15.29 19.28
N ALA A 39 1.64 -15.88 19.93
CA ALA A 39 1.78 -16.48 21.26
C ALA A 39 2.76 -17.67 21.26
N ALA A 40 2.67 -18.56 20.28
CA ALA A 40 3.59 -19.68 20.14
C ALA A 40 5.04 -19.24 19.91
N VAL A 41 5.25 -18.26 19.03
CA VAL A 41 6.58 -17.65 18.74
C VAL A 41 7.17 -16.99 19.99
N ASN A 42 6.36 -16.26 20.74
CA ASN A 42 6.81 -15.60 21.98
C ASN A 42 7.18 -16.63 23.04
N ALA A 43 6.36 -17.69 23.24
CA ALA A 43 6.65 -18.77 24.18
C ALA A 43 7.95 -19.50 23.84
N ALA A 44 8.16 -19.82 22.55
CA ALA A 44 9.41 -20.44 22.09
C ALA A 44 10.63 -19.53 22.29
N THR A 45 10.47 -18.24 22.04
CA THR A 45 11.54 -17.24 22.22
C THR A 45 11.92 -17.09 23.69
N GLU A 46 10.93 -17.07 24.58
CA GLU A 46 11.18 -17.04 26.04
C GLU A 46 11.83 -18.34 26.54
N LEU A 47 11.38 -19.50 26.05
CA LEU A 47 12.01 -20.79 26.36
C LEU A 47 13.51 -20.78 26.08
N LEU A 48 13.92 -20.25 24.92
CA LEU A 48 15.32 -20.22 24.50
C LEU A 48 16.20 -19.27 25.34
N LYS A 49 15.63 -18.39 26.14
CA LYS A 49 16.37 -17.51 27.07
C LYS A 49 16.77 -18.23 28.37
N GLY A 50 16.00 -19.26 28.77
CA GLY A 50 16.19 -20.00 30.00
C GLY A 50 16.95 -21.32 29.82
N GLU A 51 16.78 -22.20 30.79
CA GLU A 51 17.16 -23.61 30.68
C GLU A 51 16.00 -24.39 30.06
N TYR A 52 16.30 -25.37 29.20
CA TYR A 52 15.27 -26.15 28.51
C TYR A 52 15.71 -27.59 28.30
N THR A 53 14.73 -28.48 28.23
CA THR A 53 14.87 -29.89 27.90
C THR A 53 14.59 -30.11 26.39
N LYS A 54 15.01 -31.30 25.90
CA LYS A 54 14.70 -31.72 24.52
C LYS A 54 13.18 -31.73 24.27
N ASN A 55 12.39 -32.19 25.23
CA ASN A 55 10.94 -32.28 25.08
C ASN A 55 10.30 -30.87 24.97
N GLN A 56 10.73 -29.91 25.80
CA GLN A 56 10.25 -28.55 25.71
C GLN A 56 10.57 -27.89 24.37
N VAL A 57 11.74 -28.17 23.79
CA VAL A 57 12.11 -27.70 22.44
C VAL A 57 11.19 -28.28 21.37
N LEU A 58 10.92 -29.58 21.43
CA LEU A 58 10.00 -30.26 20.50
C LEU A 58 8.55 -29.75 20.66
N GLU A 59 8.07 -29.58 21.88
CA GLU A 59 6.74 -29.06 22.18
C GLU A 59 6.59 -27.61 21.63
N ALA A 60 7.60 -26.76 21.82
CA ALA A 60 7.60 -25.39 21.29
C ALA A 60 7.64 -25.37 19.75
N GLN A 61 8.41 -26.26 19.13
CA GLN A 61 8.44 -26.42 17.68
C GLN A 61 7.08 -26.85 17.13
N MET A 62 6.46 -27.87 17.73
CA MET A 62 5.13 -28.36 17.35
C MET A 62 4.07 -27.27 17.50
N ALA A 63 4.05 -26.54 18.62
CA ALA A 63 3.11 -25.45 18.84
C ALA A 63 3.19 -24.35 17.77
N ILE A 64 4.39 -24.04 17.26
CA ILE A 64 4.55 -23.09 16.15
C ILE A 64 3.96 -23.67 14.86
N TYR A 65 4.23 -24.93 14.52
CA TYR A 65 3.67 -25.54 13.31
C TYR A 65 2.15 -25.68 13.39
N GLU A 66 1.59 -26.10 14.53
CA GLU A 66 0.15 -26.16 14.76
C GLU A 66 -0.51 -24.77 14.60
N ALA A 67 0.15 -23.73 15.10
CA ALA A 67 -0.35 -22.36 14.93
C ALA A 67 -0.23 -21.87 13.47
N ILE A 68 0.79 -22.30 12.72
CA ILE A 68 0.93 -22.04 11.29
C ILE A 68 -0.20 -22.73 10.50
N ASP A 69 -0.45 -24.00 10.77
CA ASP A 69 -1.51 -24.79 10.13
C ASP A 69 -2.92 -24.26 10.49
N GLY A 70 -3.07 -23.62 11.65
CA GLY A 70 -4.30 -22.96 12.09
C GLY A 70 -4.50 -21.55 11.54
N LEU A 71 -3.60 -21.02 10.72
CA LEU A 71 -3.75 -19.68 10.15
C LEU A 71 -4.96 -19.62 9.20
N THR A 72 -5.80 -18.61 9.42
CA THR A 72 -6.99 -18.37 8.60
C THR A 72 -6.88 -16.98 7.97
N PHE A 73 -6.98 -16.91 6.66
CA PHE A 73 -6.99 -15.62 5.97
C PHE A 73 -8.13 -14.73 6.49
N ARG A 74 -7.85 -13.44 6.53
CA ARG A 74 -8.91 -12.45 6.77
C ARG A 74 -9.96 -12.53 5.65
N PRO A 75 -11.21 -12.11 5.93
CA PRO A 75 -12.23 -12.03 4.89
C PRO A 75 -11.75 -11.14 3.73
N LEU A 76 -12.04 -11.56 2.51
CA LEU A 76 -11.78 -10.80 1.29
C LEU A 76 -12.64 -9.54 1.27
N ASP A 77 -12.05 -8.40 0.97
CA ASP A 77 -12.77 -7.14 0.77
C ASP A 77 -13.12 -6.97 -0.71
N GLU A 78 -14.32 -7.38 -1.08
CA GLU A 78 -14.82 -7.29 -2.46
C GLU A 78 -14.91 -5.84 -2.98
N THR A 79 -14.92 -4.83 -2.10
CA THR A 79 -14.90 -3.42 -2.53
C THR A 79 -13.56 -2.98 -3.09
N LYS A 80 -12.52 -3.79 -2.89
CA LYS A 80 -11.16 -3.56 -3.39
C LYS A 80 -10.85 -4.31 -4.70
N LEU A 81 -11.84 -4.99 -5.29
CA LEU A 81 -11.67 -5.65 -6.58
C LEU A 81 -11.26 -4.62 -7.64
N LEU A 82 -10.15 -4.89 -8.32
CA LEU A 82 -9.66 -4.07 -9.44
C LEU A 82 -10.26 -4.58 -10.75
N ASP A 83 -10.79 -3.67 -11.57
CA ASP A 83 -11.26 -4.00 -12.92
C ASP A 83 -10.03 -4.09 -13.85
N ALA A 84 -9.49 -5.30 -14.01
CA ALA A 84 -8.29 -5.56 -14.79
C ALA A 84 -8.41 -5.11 -16.25
N ILE A 85 -9.62 -5.22 -16.84
CA ILE A 85 -9.91 -4.81 -18.21
C ILE A 85 -9.92 -3.29 -18.33
N ALA A 86 -10.68 -2.61 -17.46
CA ALA A 86 -10.78 -1.14 -17.48
C ALA A 86 -9.45 -0.47 -17.13
N GLU A 87 -8.66 -1.05 -16.22
CA GLU A 87 -7.33 -0.57 -15.83
C GLU A 87 -6.24 -0.89 -16.87
N GLY A 88 -6.53 -1.82 -17.79
CA GLY A 88 -5.63 -2.21 -18.88
C GLY A 88 -4.47 -3.09 -18.41
N PHE A 89 -4.73 -4.01 -17.47
CA PHE A 89 -3.74 -5.00 -17.04
C PHE A 89 -3.36 -5.90 -18.21
N THR A 90 -2.11 -6.33 -18.22
CA THR A 90 -1.61 -7.26 -19.23
C THR A 90 -0.94 -8.46 -18.57
N VAL A 91 -0.93 -9.59 -19.26
CA VAL A 91 -0.33 -10.83 -18.80
C VAL A 91 0.45 -11.51 -19.90
N THR A 92 1.55 -12.17 -19.52
CA THR A 92 2.32 -13.10 -20.36
C THR A 92 2.61 -14.36 -19.56
N ALA A 93 2.79 -15.49 -20.23
CA ALA A 93 3.15 -16.74 -19.60
C ALA A 93 4.57 -17.17 -20.03
N THR A 94 5.24 -17.95 -19.17
CA THR A 94 6.48 -18.65 -19.55
C THR A 94 6.20 -19.87 -20.43
N SER A 95 4.98 -20.41 -20.34
CA SER A 95 4.46 -21.48 -21.18
C SER A 95 2.97 -21.30 -21.40
N GLU A 96 2.49 -21.43 -22.64
CA GLU A 96 1.07 -21.39 -22.97
C GLU A 96 0.77 -22.28 -24.18
N CYS A 97 -0.45 -22.79 -24.27
CA CYS A 97 -0.90 -23.55 -25.43
C CYS A 97 -1.03 -22.64 -26.65
N ASP A 98 -0.42 -23.06 -27.76
CA ASP A 98 -0.55 -22.41 -29.06
C ASP A 98 -1.96 -22.64 -29.61
N PRO A 99 -2.77 -21.59 -29.83
CA PRO A 99 -4.14 -21.71 -30.31
C PRO A 99 -4.24 -22.32 -31.71
N ASP A 100 -3.17 -22.26 -32.51
CA ASP A 100 -3.13 -22.88 -33.84
C ASP A 100 -2.97 -24.41 -33.79
N LYS A 101 -2.63 -24.98 -32.63
CA LYS A 101 -2.34 -26.41 -32.46
C LYS A 101 -3.37 -27.16 -31.60
N LEU A 102 -3.89 -26.50 -30.62
CA LEU A 102 -4.83 -27.03 -29.63
C LEU A 102 -5.68 -25.86 -29.12
N GLU A 103 -6.86 -26.17 -28.59
CA GLU A 103 -7.74 -25.17 -28.01
C GLU A 103 -7.04 -24.14 -27.14
N ASP A 104 -7.52 -22.98 -27.19
CA ASP A 104 -7.47 -21.77 -26.41
C ASP A 104 -6.86 -21.90 -24.98
N GLY A 105 -5.57 -21.83 -24.87
CA GLY A 105 -4.84 -21.89 -23.59
C GLY A 105 -3.93 -20.68 -23.38
N LEU A 106 -4.32 -19.53 -23.93
CA LEU A 106 -3.53 -18.28 -23.85
C LEU A 106 -3.54 -17.68 -22.45
N ALA A 107 -2.42 -17.06 -22.06
CA ALA A 107 -2.32 -16.35 -20.81
C ALA A 107 -3.40 -15.25 -20.65
N THR A 108 -3.76 -14.59 -21.73
CA THR A 108 -4.77 -13.51 -21.72
C THR A 108 -6.14 -13.94 -21.25
N ASN A 109 -6.46 -15.23 -21.33
CA ASN A 109 -7.75 -15.77 -20.88
C ASN A 109 -7.97 -15.59 -19.37
N VAL A 110 -6.93 -15.50 -18.56
CA VAL A 110 -7.09 -15.34 -17.11
C VAL A 110 -7.49 -13.93 -16.67
N LEU A 111 -7.54 -12.96 -17.61
CA LEU A 111 -7.89 -11.55 -17.32
C LEU A 111 -9.11 -11.07 -18.13
N ASP A 112 -9.81 -11.95 -18.85
CA ASP A 112 -10.88 -11.52 -19.76
C ASP A 112 -12.29 -11.50 -19.10
N GLY A 113 -12.38 -11.85 -17.81
CA GLY A 113 -13.60 -11.86 -17.03
C GLY A 113 -14.51 -13.05 -17.32
N LYS A 114 -14.01 -14.11 -17.96
CA LYS A 114 -14.76 -15.31 -18.29
C LYS A 114 -14.21 -16.52 -17.55
N GLU A 115 -15.09 -17.33 -16.99
CA GLU A 115 -14.73 -18.52 -16.23
C GLU A 115 -14.80 -19.82 -17.06
N ASP A 116 -15.20 -19.73 -18.32
CA ASP A 116 -15.39 -20.86 -19.22
C ASP A 116 -14.23 -21.11 -20.19
N ASN A 117 -13.27 -20.19 -20.26
CA ASN A 117 -11.98 -20.36 -20.92
C ASN A 117 -10.84 -20.43 -19.87
N TYR A 118 -9.59 -20.55 -20.30
CA TYR A 118 -8.49 -20.76 -19.36
C TYR A 118 -7.13 -20.55 -20.02
N TRP A 119 -6.12 -20.25 -19.22
CA TRP A 119 -4.73 -20.49 -19.54
C TRP A 119 -4.33 -21.94 -19.26
N HIS A 120 -3.47 -22.50 -20.09
CA HIS A 120 -2.89 -23.82 -19.90
C HIS A 120 -1.47 -23.84 -20.44
N THR A 121 -0.52 -24.41 -19.69
CA THR A 121 0.85 -24.64 -20.15
C THR A 121 0.88 -25.57 -21.39
N GLU A 122 1.91 -25.46 -22.23
CA GLU A 122 2.02 -26.29 -23.44
C GLU A 122 2.05 -27.79 -23.09
N TYR A 123 1.21 -28.57 -23.77
CA TYR A 123 1.05 -30.00 -23.48
C TYR A 123 2.35 -30.78 -23.70
N ASN A 124 2.79 -31.54 -22.68
CA ASN A 124 3.91 -32.46 -22.67
C ASN A 124 5.26 -31.85 -23.05
N LYS A 125 5.41 -30.52 -22.98
CA LYS A 125 6.67 -29.85 -23.30
C LYS A 125 7.34 -29.23 -22.08
N ASP A 126 6.60 -28.44 -21.32
CA ASP A 126 7.15 -27.62 -20.27
C ASP A 126 6.70 -28.14 -18.90
N VAL A 127 7.63 -28.65 -18.15
CA VAL A 127 7.41 -29.05 -16.75
C VAL A 127 7.44 -27.82 -15.83
N LEU A 128 6.79 -27.93 -14.67
CA LEU A 128 6.82 -26.89 -13.63
C LEU A 128 8.27 -26.70 -13.09
N PRO A 129 8.62 -25.50 -12.63
CA PRO A 129 7.74 -24.34 -12.44
C PRO A 129 7.49 -23.55 -13.73
N GLN A 130 6.26 -23.00 -13.84
CA GLN A 130 5.86 -22.07 -14.90
C GLN A 130 5.19 -20.85 -14.30
N SER A 131 5.25 -19.70 -14.98
CA SER A 131 4.77 -18.45 -14.42
C SER A 131 3.82 -17.71 -15.35
N LEU A 132 2.83 -17.05 -14.74
CA LEU A 132 2.09 -15.94 -15.32
C LEU A 132 2.70 -14.64 -14.80
N ASN A 133 3.03 -13.70 -15.71
CA ASN A 133 3.67 -12.43 -15.40
C ASN A 133 2.71 -11.30 -15.78
N PHE A 134 2.30 -10.50 -14.80
CA PHE A 134 1.34 -9.41 -14.95
C PHE A 134 2.05 -8.07 -14.90
N ASP A 135 1.64 -7.13 -15.79
CA ASP A 135 1.91 -5.69 -15.67
C ASP A 135 0.58 -4.98 -15.42
N LEU A 136 0.43 -4.37 -14.25
CA LEU A 136 -0.76 -3.64 -13.84
C LEU A 136 -0.85 -2.23 -14.47
N GLY A 137 0.14 -1.87 -15.28
CA GLY A 137 0.17 -0.60 -16.00
C GLY A 137 0.28 0.65 -15.12
N GLY A 138 0.44 0.50 -13.81
CA GLY A 138 0.59 1.56 -12.83
C GLY A 138 0.87 1.01 -11.45
N LEU A 139 1.04 1.88 -10.44
CA LEU A 139 1.35 1.48 -9.06
C LEU A 139 0.06 1.30 -8.23
N TYR A 140 0.00 0.19 -7.52
CA TYR A 140 -1.10 -0.21 -6.65
C TYR A 140 -0.59 -0.66 -5.27
N ASN A 141 -1.43 -0.53 -4.27
CA ASN A 141 -1.32 -1.24 -3.00
C ASN A 141 -2.22 -2.46 -3.11
N LEU A 142 -1.62 -3.64 -3.23
CA LEU A 142 -2.34 -4.90 -3.34
C LEU A 142 -2.51 -5.55 -1.97
N THR A 143 -3.68 -6.13 -1.75
CA THR A 143 -4.04 -6.83 -0.52
C THR A 143 -4.31 -8.30 -0.74
N ASP A 144 -4.83 -8.65 -1.91
CA ASP A 144 -5.19 -10.03 -2.25
C ASP A 144 -5.08 -10.28 -3.75
N ILE A 145 -4.87 -11.54 -4.06
CA ILE A 145 -5.13 -12.14 -5.37
C ILE A 145 -6.10 -13.30 -5.14
N THR A 146 -7.04 -13.51 -6.05
CA THR A 146 -7.79 -14.75 -6.08
C THR A 146 -7.68 -15.38 -7.45
N PHE A 147 -7.67 -16.71 -7.52
CA PHE A 147 -7.68 -17.42 -8.80
C PHE A 147 -8.72 -18.54 -8.81
N LEU A 148 -9.25 -18.82 -9.98
CA LEU A 148 -10.20 -19.91 -10.23
C LEU A 148 -9.51 -20.99 -11.05
N ALA A 149 -9.62 -22.24 -10.60
CA ALA A 149 -9.13 -23.38 -11.37
C ALA A 149 -9.91 -23.54 -12.69
N ARG A 150 -9.27 -24.11 -13.70
CA ARG A 150 -9.97 -24.51 -14.92
C ARG A 150 -11.15 -25.42 -14.60
N GLN A 151 -12.34 -25.09 -15.06
CA GLN A 151 -13.55 -25.86 -14.77
C GLN A 151 -13.65 -27.14 -15.62
N GLY A 152 -14.29 -28.17 -15.06
CA GLY A 152 -14.60 -29.41 -15.75
C GLY A 152 -13.55 -30.51 -15.75
N VAL A 153 -12.27 -30.19 -15.53
CA VAL A 153 -11.14 -31.15 -15.45
C VAL A 153 -10.18 -30.77 -14.33
N THR A 154 -9.43 -31.75 -13.79
CA THR A 154 -8.53 -31.56 -12.64
C THR A 154 -7.04 -31.57 -13.02
N ASN A 155 -6.71 -31.96 -14.25
CA ASN A 155 -5.33 -31.90 -14.71
C ASN A 155 -4.91 -30.42 -14.86
N GLY A 156 -3.85 -30.06 -14.17
CA GLY A 156 -3.36 -28.68 -14.12
C GLY A 156 -3.96 -27.81 -13.02
N ASP A 157 -4.79 -28.37 -12.14
CA ASP A 157 -5.19 -27.68 -10.91
C ASP A 157 -3.95 -27.26 -10.12
N ILE A 158 -3.84 -25.98 -9.80
CA ILE A 158 -2.67 -25.42 -9.10
C ILE A 158 -2.76 -25.80 -7.63
N LEU A 159 -1.76 -26.54 -7.14
CA LEU A 159 -1.68 -27.01 -5.76
C LEU A 159 -0.75 -26.17 -4.91
N LYS A 160 0.26 -25.57 -5.54
CA LYS A 160 1.22 -24.70 -4.85
C LYS A 160 1.73 -23.61 -5.77
N ALA A 161 1.74 -22.39 -5.27
CA ALA A 161 2.27 -21.24 -6.00
C ALA A 161 3.11 -20.32 -5.11
N GLN A 162 4.06 -19.64 -5.73
CA GLN A 162 4.84 -18.57 -5.11
C GLN A 162 4.53 -17.26 -5.82
N ILE A 163 4.26 -16.22 -5.05
CA ILE A 163 3.91 -14.91 -5.57
C ILE A 163 5.06 -13.94 -5.37
N PHE A 164 5.43 -13.23 -6.43
CA PHE A 164 6.41 -12.15 -6.40
C PHE A 164 5.75 -10.86 -6.85
N VAL A 165 6.13 -9.75 -6.23
CA VAL A 165 5.61 -8.42 -6.53
C VAL A 165 6.71 -7.37 -6.52
N GLY A 166 6.54 -6.29 -7.28
CA GLY A 166 7.49 -5.17 -7.30
C GLY A 166 7.01 -4.00 -8.14
N SER A 167 7.65 -2.85 -7.94
CA SER A 167 7.50 -1.68 -8.82
C SER A 167 8.38 -1.76 -10.06
N ASP A 168 9.44 -2.57 -9.99
CA ASP A 168 10.38 -2.86 -11.06
C ASP A 168 10.37 -4.36 -11.34
N LYS A 169 10.28 -4.72 -12.62
CA LYS A 169 10.25 -6.11 -13.09
C LYS A 169 11.53 -6.88 -12.73
N GLU A 170 12.67 -6.19 -12.66
CA GLU A 170 13.97 -6.80 -12.36
C GLU A 170 14.23 -6.92 -10.84
N ASP A 171 13.41 -6.30 -9.98
CA ASP A 171 13.57 -6.32 -8.52
C ASP A 171 12.28 -6.70 -7.78
N MET A 172 11.62 -7.77 -8.22
CA MET A 172 10.45 -8.30 -7.53
C MET A 172 10.83 -9.09 -6.28
N LYS A 173 10.00 -9.00 -5.24
CA LYS A 173 10.18 -9.72 -3.97
C LYS A 173 9.04 -10.73 -3.78
N SER A 174 9.38 -11.89 -3.22
CA SER A 174 8.37 -12.87 -2.84
C SER A 174 7.54 -12.36 -1.66
N VAL A 175 6.23 -12.42 -1.79
CA VAL A 175 5.27 -12.16 -0.69
C VAL A 175 4.84 -13.44 0.02
N GLY A 176 5.10 -14.60 -0.57
CA GLY A 176 4.82 -15.89 0.06
C GLY A 176 4.79 -17.05 -0.90
N THR A 177 4.75 -18.24 -0.33
CA THR A 177 4.44 -19.50 -1.02
C THR A 177 3.16 -20.03 -0.38
N TYR A 178 2.20 -20.41 -1.20
CA TYR A 178 0.85 -20.78 -0.80
C TYR A 178 0.54 -22.19 -1.30
N GLU A 179 -0.07 -22.96 -0.44
CA GLU A 179 -0.50 -24.35 -0.69
C GLU A 179 -2.03 -24.36 -0.68
N PHE A 180 -2.63 -25.06 -1.64
CA PHE A 180 -4.08 -25.07 -1.88
C PHE A 180 -4.68 -26.48 -1.86
N ASP A 181 -3.86 -27.49 -1.61
CA ASP A 181 -4.27 -28.88 -1.59
C ASP A 181 -4.51 -29.38 -0.15
N GLU A 182 -5.33 -30.44 -0.06
CA GLU A 182 -5.44 -31.32 1.10
C GLU A 182 -4.68 -32.63 0.85
N GLU A 183 -4.69 -33.53 1.84
CA GLU A 183 -4.12 -34.88 1.70
C GLU A 183 -4.63 -35.56 0.40
N GLY A 184 -3.69 -35.90 -0.49
CA GLY A 184 -3.99 -36.56 -1.76
C GLY A 184 -3.75 -35.71 -3.01
N ASN A 185 -3.14 -34.53 -2.89
CA ASN A 185 -2.83 -33.62 -4.00
C ASN A 185 -4.09 -33.22 -4.79
N VAL A 186 -5.14 -32.85 -4.10
CA VAL A 186 -6.41 -32.41 -4.69
C VAL A 186 -6.69 -30.98 -4.25
N LEU A 187 -6.94 -30.10 -5.22
CA LEU A 187 -7.31 -28.72 -4.96
C LEU A 187 -8.66 -28.67 -4.22
N VAL A 188 -8.68 -28.03 -3.06
CA VAL A 188 -9.86 -27.85 -2.23
C VAL A 188 -10.78 -26.81 -2.85
N ASN A 189 -12.10 -27.08 -2.84
CA ASN A 189 -13.12 -26.14 -3.33
C ASN A 189 -12.78 -25.55 -4.73
N ARG A 190 -12.33 -26.37 -5.65
CA ARG A 190 -11.83 -26.00 -6.97
C ARG A 190 -12.81 -25.21 -7.84
N ASP A 191 -14.10 -25.23 -7.51
CA ASP A 191 -15.19 -24.46 -8.12
C ASP A 191 -15.34 -23.05 -7.52
N GLN A 192 -14.49 -22.69 -6.58
CA GLN A 192 -14.44 -21.38 -5.93
C GLN A 192 -13.09 -20.71 -6.17
N TYR A 193 -13.07 -19.39 -6.06
CA TYR A 193 -11.84 -18.62 -6.09
C TYR A 193 -10.97 -18.90 -4.87
N GLN A 194 -9.75 -19.32 -5.12
CA GLN A 194 -8.72 -19.54 -4.10
C GLN A 194 -8.11 -18.21 -3.71
N GLN A 195 -8.17 -17.84 -2.42
CA GLN A 195 -7.63 -16.58 -1.91
C GLN A 195 -6.13 -16.71 -1.60
N ILE A 196 -5.39 -15.69 -1.97
CA ILE A 196 -3.99 -15.44 -1.59
C ILE A 196 -3.96 -14.05 -0.96
N ALA A 197 -3.91 -14.00 0.38
CA ALA A 197 -3.88 -12.74 1.10
C ALA A 197 -2.43 -12.32 1.41
N PHE A 198 -2.13 -11.06 1.20
CA PHE A 198 -0.86 -10.41 1.54
C PHE A 198 -1.07 -8.90 1.71
N ASP A 199 0.00 -8.14 1.91
CA ASP A 199 -0.02 -6.68 1.90
C ASP A 199 1.27 -6.21 1.21
N ALA A 200 1.12 -5.60 0.04
CA ALA A 200 2.24 -5.10 -0.73
C ALA A 200 1.95 -3.71 -1.30
N LYS A 201 2.93 -2.82 -1.21
CA LYS A 201 2.82 -1.41 -1.61
C LYS A 201 3.68 -1.12 -2.84
N ASP A 202 3.24 -0.12 -3.62
CA ASP A 202 3.94 0.32 -4.83
C ASP A 202 4.17 -0.84 -5.83
N VAL A 203 3.16 -1.69 -6.02
CA VAL A 203 3.21 -2.86 -6.92
C VAL A 203 2.75 -2.47 -8.32
N ARG A 204 3.58 -2.74 -9.31
CA ARG A 204 3.23 -2.71 -10.73
C ARG A 204 3.32 -4.09 -11.37
N TYR A 205 4.32 -4.89 -10.99
CA TYR A 205 4.56 -6.21 -11.57
C TYR A 205 4.23 -7.30 -10.57
N VAL A 206 3.57 -8.34 -11.06
CA VAL A 206 3.24 -9.54 -10.28
C VAL A 206 3.67 -10.76 -11.08
N GLU A 207 4.42 -11.69 -10.46
CA GLU A 207 4.64 -13.03 -10.97
C GLU A 207 3.86 -14.03 -10.13
N PHE A 208 2.99 -14.77 -10.76
CA PHE A 208 2.31 -15.93 -10.18
C PHE A 208 3.05 -17.18 -10.68
N LYS A 209 3.92 -17.73 -9.84
CA LYS A 209 4.77 -18.87 -10.17
C LYS A 209 4.18 -20.16 -9.64
N VAL A 210 3.71 -21.01 -10.53
CA VAL A 210 3.19 -22.33 -10.20
C VAL A 210 4.36 -23.27 -9.91
N LEU A 211 4.37 -23.86 -8.72
CA LEU A 211 5.41 -24.79 -8.26
C LEU A 211 4.96 -26.25 -8.36
N GLU A 212 3.69 -26.53 -7.99
CA GLU A 212 3.09 -27.85 -7.99
C GLU A 212 1.68 -27.78 -8.56
N ALA A 213 1.27 -28.80 -9.31
CA ALA A 213 -0.06 -28.89 -9.90
C ALA A 213 -0.52 -30.35 -10.00
N GLY A 214 -1.81 -30.54 -10.23
CA GLY A 214 -2.38 -31.86 -10.57
C GLY A 214 -1.69 -32.50 -11.77
N ALA A 215 -2.00 -33.76 -12.05
CA ALA A 215 -1.39 -34.54 -13.13
C ALA A 215 0.16 -34.65 -13.04
N GLN A 216 0.69 -34.76 -11.81
CA GLN A 216 2.12 -34.97 -11.54
C GLN A 216 3.01 -33.83 -12.07
N ASP A 217 2.58 -32.60 -11.86
CA ASP A 217 3.32 -31.37 -12.22
C ASP A 217 3.67 -31.22 -13.72
N LYS A 218 2.92 -31.90 -14.59
CA LYS A 218 3.16 -31.83 -16.02
C LYS A 218 2.48 -30.65 -16.70
N PHE A 219 1.43 -30.12 -16.05
CA PHE A 219 0.61 -29.07 -16.59
C PHE A 219 0.20 -28.12 -15.46
N ALA A 220 -0.03 -26.87 -15.83
CA ALA A 220 -0.77 -25.92 -15.00
C ALA A 220 -1.87 -25.28 -15.85
N SER A 221 -3.01 -24.99 -15.22
CA SER A 221 -4.11 -24.29 -15.85
C SER A 221 -4.83 -23.40 -14.85
N MET A 222 -5.42 -22.31 -15.34
CA MET A 222 -6.16 -21.33 -14.54
C MET A 222 -7.26 -20.74 -15.41
N ALA A 223 -8.50 -20.70 -14.90
CA ALA A 223 -9.60 -20.07 -15.62
C ALA A 223 -9.51 -18.55 -15.49
N GLU A 224 -9.40 -18.02 -14.29
CA GLU A 224 -9.46 -16.57 -14.07
C GLU A 224 -8.59 -16.19 -12.88
N ILE A 225 -8.08 -14.94 -12.86
CA ILE A 225 -7.39 -14.32 -11.73
C ILE A 225 -7.95 -12.93 -11.45
N ARG A 226 -8.07 -12.58 -10.19
CA ARG A 226 -8.54 -11.27 -9.74
C ARG A 226 -7.55 -10.65 -8.78
N PHE A 227 -7.39 -9.34 -8.88
CA PHE A 227 -6.51 -8.55 -8.02
C PHE A 227 -7.36 -7.63 -7.15
N TYR A 228 -6.97 -7.49 -5.88
CA TYR A 228 -7.65 -6.65 -4.91
C TYR A 228 -6.67 -5.65 -4.31
N GLY A 229 -7.10 -4.40 -4.23
CA GLY A 229 -6.27 -3.32 -3.74
C GLY A 229 -6.78 -1.96 -4.16
N GLU A 230 -5.88 -0.99 -4.23
CA GLU A 230 -6.19 0.36 -4.67
C GLU A 230 -4.97 1.01 -5.30
N ARG A 231 -5.19 2.03 -6.14
CA ARG A 231 -4.08 2.85 -6.62
C ARG A 231 -3.38 3.55 -5.47
N THR A 232 -2.06 3.69 -5.57
CA THR A 232 -1.24 4.43 -4.60
C THR A 232 -1.74 5.86 -4.37
N THR A 233 -2.42 6.44 -5.35
CA THR A 233 -2.99 7.80 -5.31
C THR A 233 -4.43 7.87 -4.81
N ALA A 234 -5.04 6.78 -4.36
CA ALA A 234 -6.47 6.73 -4.01
C ALA A 234 -6.86 7.75 -2.93
N ALA A 235 -6.07 7.85 -1.84
CA ALA A 235 -6.33 8.81 -0.77
C ALA A 235 -6.16 10.27 -1.23
N LEU A 236 -5.12 10.54 -2.04
CA LEU A 236 -4.90 11.87 -2.64
C LEU A 236 -6.05 12.26 -3.57
N LYS A 237 -6.53 11.30 -4.37
CA LYS A 237 -7.68 11.51 -5.25
C LYS A 237 -8.95 11.83 -4.46
N ALA A 238 -9.23 11.10 -3.40
CA ALA A 238 -10.40 11.34 -2.56
C ALA A 238 -10.38 12.74 -1.93
N LEU A 239 -9.22 13.19 -1.43
CA LEU A 239 -9.06 14.54 -0.90
C LEU A 239 -9.21 15.60 -2.00
N TYR A 240 -8.57 15.42 -3.16
CA TYR A 240 -8.68 16.32 -4.30
C TYR A 240 -10.15 16.49 -4.74
N ASP A 241 -10.86 15.37 -4.92
CA ASP A 241 -12.26 15.39 -5.33
C ASP A 241 -13.15 16.09 -4.30
N SER A 242 -12.88 15.94 -2.99
CA SER A 242 -13.62 16.62 -1.94
C SER A 242 -13.46 18.14 -2.03
N TYR A 243 -12.24 18.64 -2.29
CA TYR A 243 -11.96 20.05 -2.44
C TYR A 243 -12.51 20.64 -3.76
N VAL A 244 -12.53 19.85 -4.83
CA VAL A 244 -13.25 20.23 -6.07
C VAL A 244 -14.74 20.40 -5.80
N ALA A 245 -15.33 19.49 -5.00
CA ALA A 245 -16.76 19.53 -4.65
C ALA A 245 -17.14 20.72 -3.78
N GLU A 246 -16.21 21.31 -3.01
CA GLU A 246 -16.45 22.54 -2.24
C GLU A 246 -16.74 23.76 -3.15
N ASN A 247 -16.31 23.70 -4.40
CA ASN A 247 -16.54 24.74 -5.41
C ASN A 247 -16.18 26.16 -4.91
N LEU A 248 -15.00 26.30 -4.28
CA LEU A 248 -14.53 27.56 -3.72
C LEU A 248 -14.36 28.63 -4.81
N ASN A 249 -14.79 29.88 -4.52
CA ASN A 249 -14.62 30.97 -5.43
C ASN A 249 -13.33 31.76 -5.11
N LYS A 250 -12.41 31.82 -6.09
CA LYS A 250 -11.13 32.53 -5.98
C LYS A 250 -11.28 33.97 -5.47
N ALA A 251 -12.38 34.65 -5.89
CA ALA A 251 -12.65 36.03 -5.50
C ALA A 251 -12.90 36.24 -4.00
N ASP A 252 -13.18 35.13 -3.25
CA ASP A 252 -13.46 35.20 -1.83
C ASP A 252 -12.19 35.07 -0.95
N TYR A 253 -11.02 34.93 -1.56
CA TYR A 253 -9.74 34.66 -0.86
C TYR A 253 -8.63 35.63 -1.28
N THR A 254 -7.61 35.78 -0.42
CA THR A 254 -6.43 36.58 -0.76
C THR A 254 -5.67 35.94 -1.90
N ALA A 255 -5.11 36.76 -2.79
CA ALA A 255 -4.38 36.27 -3.97
C ALA A 255 -3.23 35.34 -3.65
N ASP A 256 -2.49 35.63 -2.57
CA ASP A 256 -1.34 34.82 -2.14
C ASP A 256 -1.75 33.44 -1.61
N SER A 257 -2.78 33.37 -0.73
CA SER A 257 -3.26 32.09 -0.20
C SER A 257 -3.89 31.23 -1.29
N TRP A 258 -4.65 31.84 -2.21
CA TRP A 258 -5.25 31.15 -3.33
C TRP A 258 -4.20 30.59 -4.31
N ALA A 259 -3.15 31.37 -4.62
CA ALA A 259 -2.10 30.91 -5.52
C ALA A 259 -1.40 29.65 -5.01
N VAL A 260 -1.14 29.55 -3.71
CA VAL A 260 -0.57 28.36 -3.08
C VAL A 260 -1.53 27.17 -3.18
N TYR A 261 -2.81 27.37 -2.85
CA TYR A 261 -3.84 26.34 -2.95
C TYR A 261 -4.00 25.83 -4.40
N GLU A 262 -4.15 26.74 -5.35
CA GLU A 262 -4.29 26.41 -6.78
C GLU A 262 -3.08 25.65 -7.31
N ALA A 263 -1.86 26.01 -6.89
CA ALA A 263 -0.65 25.28 -7.26
C ALA A 263 -0.67 23.84 -6.70
N LYS A 264 -1.10 23.63 -5.44
CA LYS A 264 -1.18 22.30 -4.86
C LYS A 264 -2.31 21.45 -5.41
N MET A 265 -3.44 22.05 -5.79
CA MET A 265 -4.49 21.38 -6.56
C MET A 265 -3.98 20.87 -7.91
N ASN A 266 -3.22 21.68 -8.64
CA ASN A 266 -2.64 21.29 -9.92
C ASN A 266 -1.57 20.19 -9.77
N GLU A 267 -0.71 20.27 -8.74
CA GLU A 267 0.28 19.26 -8.42
C GLU A 267 -0.41 17.91 -8.08
N ALA A 268 -1.41 17.95 -7.21
CA ALA A 268 -2.18 16.75 -6.85
C ALA A 268 -2.84 16.11 -8.07
N LYS A 269 -3.47 16.92 -8.94
CA LYS A 269 -4.08 16.46 -10.19
C LYS A 269 -3.06 15.73 -11.07
N ALA A 270 -1.89 16.33 -11.29
CA ALA A 270 -0.84 15.73 -12.12
C ALA A 270 -0.35 14.37 -11.56
N LEU A 271 -0.19 14.26 -10.23
CA LEU A 271 0.21 13.03 -9.58
C LEU A 271 -0.89 11.94 -9.62
N ILE A 272 -2.16 12.33 -9.54
CA ILE A 272 -3.30 11.40 -9.68
C ILE A 272 -3.37 10.84 -11.11
N GLU A 273 -3.09 11.68 -12.13
CA GLU A 273 -3.08 11.27 -13.53
C GLU A 273 -1.85 10.43 -13.90
N ALA A 274 -0.74 10.58 -13.18
CA ALA A 274 0.46 9.76 -13.37
C ALA A 274 0.26 8.33 -12.84
N LYS A 275 0.62 7.35 -13.68
CA LYS A 275 0.42 5.93 -13.33
C LYS A 275 1.49 5.36 -12.40
N ASP A 276 2.61 6.05 -12.26
CA ASP A 276 3.82 5.64 -11.53
C ASP A 276 4.06 6.47 -10.25
N THR A 277 3.05 7.19 -9.77
CA THR A 277 3.14 7.92 -8.50
C THR A 277 3.24 6.96 -7.33
N THR A 278 4.34 7.02 -6.57
CA THR A 278 4.56 6.19 -5.38
C THR A 278 3.70 6.64 -4.19
N ASN A 279 3.53 5.74 -3.21
CA ASN A 279 2.88 6.08 -1.93
C ASN A 279 3.54 7.27 -1.23
N ALA A 280 4.87 7.37 -1.28
CA ALA A 280 5.60 8.48 -0.67
C ALA A 280 5.21 9.82 -1.33
N ALA A 281 5.26 9.90 -2.66
CA ALA A 281 4.91 11.11 -3.40
C ALA A 281 3.43 11.48 -3.23
N ALA A 282 2.52 10.49 -3.25
CA ALA A 282 1.09 10.71 -3.01
C ALA A 282 0.83 11.23 -1.58
N GLY A 283 1.52 10.69 -0.56
CA GLY A 283 1.39 11.11 0.84
C GLY A 283 1.91 12.53 1.09
N GLU A 284 3.05 12.89 0.48
CA GLU A 284 3.58 14.26 0.55
C GLU A 284 2.62 15.26 -0.10
N ALA A 285 2.09 14.95 -1.29
CA ALA A 285 1.14 15.81 -1.98
C ALA A 285 -0.18 15.95 -1.22
N LEU A 286 -0.69 14.87 -0.61
CA LEU A 286 -1.88 14.89 0.23
C LEU A 286 -1.71 15.86 1.39
N THR A 287 -0.60 15.76 2.13
CA THR A 287 -0.28 16.64 3.27
C THR A 287 -0.12 18.11 2.81
N ALA A 288 0.55 18.32 1.68
CA ALA A 288 0.76 19.66 1.12
C ALA A 288 -0.55 20.30 0.67
N LEU A 289 -1.43 19.53 0.02
CA LEU A 289 -2.75 19.99 -0.44
C LEU A 289 -3.64 20.34 0.74
N GLN A 290 -3.72 19.49 1.76
CA GLN A 290 -4.48 19.76 2.98
C GLN A 290 -3.97 21.03 3.69
N THR A 291 -2.66 21.16 3.84
CA THR A 291 -2.04 22.34 4.44
C THR A 291 -2.35 23.62 3.65
N ALA A 292 -2.36 23.57 2.32
CA ALA A 292 -2.66 24.72 1.48
C ALA A 292 -4.14 25.14 1.59
N HIS A 293 -5.06 24.17 1.65
CA HIS A 293 -6.48 24.39 1.87
C HIS A 293 -6.73 25.04 3.25
N ASP A 294 -6.16 24.48 4.32
CA ASP A 294 -6.33 24.98 5.69
C ASP A 294 -5.76 26.41 5.90
N ARG A 295 -4.84 26.81 5.02
CA ARG A 295 -4.23 28.15 5.03
C ARG A 295 -4.90 29.15 4.09
N LEU A 296 -6.04 28.81 3.51
CA LEU A 296 -6.81 29.76 2.73
C LEU A 296 -7.31 30.92 3.61
N VAL A 297 -7.01 32.13 3.20
CA VAL A 297 -7.37 33.36 3.90
C VAL A 297 -8.50 34.04 3.12
N LYS A 298 -9.72 34.06 3.71
CA LYS A 298 -10.85 34.77 3.10
C LYS A 298 -10.62 36.26 3.06
N LEU A 299 -10.96 36.85 1.95
CA LEU A 299 -11.13 38.30 1.88
C LEU A 299 -12.32 38.70 2.75
N ASN A 300 -12.12 39.70 3.58
CA ASN A 300 -13.24 40.30 4.30
C ASN A 300 -13.99 41.24 3.35
N PRO A 301 -15.20 40.91 2.86
CA PRO A 301 -15.85 41.69 1.79
C PRO A 301 -16.29 43.07 2.24
N ASP A 302 -16.29 43.38 3.55
CA ASP A 302 -16.61 44.67 4.06
C ASP A 302 -15.89 44.87 5.41
N PRO A 303 -14.72 45.53 5.44
CA PRO A 303 -14.06 45.83 6.70
C PRO A 303 -14.95 46.76 7.53
N GLN A 304 -15.64 46.20 8.51
CA GLN A 304 -16.32 46.99 9.52
C GLN A 304 -15.26 47.89 10.17
N PRO A 305 -15.59 49.12 10.57
CA PRO A 305 -14.69 49.94 11.36
C PRO A 305 -14.25 49.14 12.61
N GLY A 306 -12.98 48.68 12.63
CA GLY A 306 -12.42 47.79 13.65
C GLY A 306 -11.80 46.46 13.12
N ASP A 307 -12.14 46.02 11.90
CA ASP A 307 -11.67 44.73 11.28
C ASP A 307 -10.47 44.95 10.33
N VAL A 308 -9.75 46.01 10.50
CA VAL A 308 -8.55 46.28 9.70
C VAL A 308 -7.45 45.31 10.01
N ASP A 309 -6.95 44.58 9.03
CA ASP A 309 -5.78 43.71 9.22
C ASP A 309 -4.53 44.52 9.51
N LYS A 310 -4.17 44.60 10.78
CA LYS A 310 -2.97 45.24 11.28
C LYS A 310 -1.80 44.31 11.45
N SER A 311 -1.89 43.06 11.00
CA SER A 311 -0.87 42.01 11.24
C SER A 311 0.48 42.37 10.61
N GLY A 312 0.49 42.83 9.37
CA GLY A 312 1.69 43.31 8.68
C GLY A 312 2.35 44.52 9.38
N LEU A 313 1.53 45.52 9.75
CA LEU A 313 2.02 46.68 10.50
C LEU A 313 2.51 46.28 11.90
N THR A 314 1.84 45.36 12.57
CA THR A 314 2.26 44.84 13.88
C THR A 314 3.61 44.15 13.78
N THR A 315 3.83 43.36 12.75
CA THR A 315 5.10 42.66 12.49
C THR A 315 6.23 43.64 12.29
N LEU A 316 6.06 44.63 11.39
CA LEU A 316 7.04 45.66 11.13
C LEU A 316 7.33 46.50 12.38
N TYR A 317 6.30 46.96 13.08
CA TYR A 317 6.45 47.74 14.30
C TYR A 317 7.26 46.94 15.35
N ASN A 318 6.93 45.68 15.58
CA ASN A 318 7.65 44.81 16.53
C ASN A 318 9.09 44.56 16.12
N GLN A 319 9.39 44.46 14.83
CA GLN A 319 10.73 44.30 14.31
C GLN A 319 11.61 45.52 14.61
N TYR A 320 11.05 46.75 14.49
CA TYR A 320 11.83 48.00 14.53
C TYR A 320 11.66 48.82 15.79
N LYS A 321 10.69 48.56 16.68
CA LYS A 321 10.41 49.36 17.90
C LYS A 321 11.58 49.41 18.88
N ALA A 322 12.57 48.47 18.81
CA ALA A 322 13.73 48.41 19.66
C ALA A 322 14.99 49.00 19.00
N THR A 323 14.87 49.57 17.79
CA THR A 323 15.99 50.19 17.09
C THR A 323 16.47 51.44 17.86
N LYS A 324 17.80 51.59 17.99
CA LYS A 324 18.43 52.73 18.70
C LYS A 324 18.96 53.75 17.71
N ALA A 325 19.11 55.01 18.15
CA ALA A 325 19.60 56.12 17.33
C ALA A 325 21.09 55.99 16.90
N ASP A 326 21.83 55.10 17.60
CA ASP A 326 23.25 54.97 17.37
C ASP A 326 23.57 54.53 15.93
N GLY A 327 24.38 55.33 15.24
CA GLY A 327 24.80 55.06 13.87
C GLY A 327 23.92 55.70 12.80
N TYR A 328 22.83 56.44 13.15
CA TYR A 328 22.01 57.19 12.24
C TYR A 328 22.22 58.71 12.33
N THR A 329 21.95 59.42 11.24
CA THR A 329 21.95 60.91 11.30
C THR A 329 20.69 61.39 12.02
N ALA A 330 20.77 62.57 12.66
CA ALA A 330 19.62 63.15 13.37
C ALA A 330 18.37 63.25 12.52
N GLU A 331 18.53 63.61 11.24
CA GLU A 331 17.41 63.73 10.30
C GLU A 331 16.78 62.39 9.96
N SER A 332 17.61 61.35 9.63
CA SER A 332 17.10 60.02 9.30
C SER A 332 16.47 59.36 10.53
N TRP A 333 17.03 59.57 11.72
CA TRP A 333 16.45 59.08 12.98
C TRP A 333 15.11 59.70 13.31
N THR A 334 14.97 61.04 13.09
CA THR A 334 13.72 61.74 13.31
C THR A 334 12.63 61.21 12.43
N ALA A 335 12.89 61.09 11.11
CA ALA A 335 11.94 60.54 10.16
C ALA A 335 11.50 59.13 10.47
N PHE A 336 12.48 58.26 10.88
CA PHE A 336 12.19 56.91 11.28
C PHE A 336 11.34 56.82 12.57
N ASN A 337 11.66 57.63 13.57
CA ASN A 337 10.91 57.67 14.82
C ASN A 337 9.48 58.21 14.65
N GLU A 338 9.28 59.21 13.77
CA GLU A 338 7.98 59.71 13.39
C GLU A 338 7.14 58.63 12.70
N ALA A 339 7.74 57.84 11.79
CA ALA A 339 7.06 56.70 11.15
C ALA A 339 6.70 55.62 12.16
N LEU A 340 7.56 55.34 13.13
CA LEU A 340 7.29 54.38 14.21
C LEU A 340 6.15 54.82 15.15
N MET A 341 6.11 56.10 15.52
CA MET A 341 5.04 56.70 16.30
C MET A 341 3.67 56.71 15.54
N LYS A 342 3.74 56.98 14.23
CA LYS A 342 2.55 56.89 13.38
C LYS A 342 2.03 55.44 13.27
N ALA A 343 2.92 54.48 13.09
CA ALA A 343 2.58 53.05 13.12
C ALA A 343 1.92 52.65 14.46
N GLN A 344 2.47 53.07 15.60
CA GLN A 344 1.93 52.81 16.93
C GLN A 344 0.53 53.40 17.09
N SER A 345 0.34 54.63 16.61
CA SER A 345 -0.95 55.31 16.64
C SER A 345 -2.04 54.57 15.85
N VAL A 346 -1.67 54.13 14.61
CA VAL A 346 -2.57 53.31 13.77
C VAL A 346 -2.89 51.98 14.42
N LEU A 347 -1.92 51.29 15.04
CA LEU A 347 -2.14 50.04 15.74
C LEU A 347 -3.07 50.18 16.92
N ALA A 348 -2.98 51.30 17.65
CA ALA A 348 -3.82 51.63 18.81
C ALA A 348 -5.23 52.18 18.43
N ASN A 349 -5.43 52.61 17.20
CA ASN A 349 -6.70 53.16 16.77
C ASN A 349 -7.72 52.07 16.39
N PRO A 350 -8.82 51.87 17.13
CA PRO A 350 -9.84 50.90 16.77
C PRO A 350 -10.61 51.24 15.51
N ASN A 351 -10.55 52.48 15.05
CA ASN A 351 -11.23 52.98 13.85
C ASN A 351 -10.27 53.27 12.69
N ALA A 352 -9.07 52.70 12.70
CA ALA A 352 -8.19 52.83 11.59
C ALA A 352 -8.79 52.20 10.31
N THR A 353 -8.53 52.77 9.15
CA THR A 353 -8.95 52.27 7.84
C THR A 353 -7.76 51.54 7.19
N GLN A 354 -8.04 50.75 6.17
CA GLN A 354 -7.00 49.99 5.43
C GLN A 354 -6.22 50.91 4.46
N ASP A 355 -6.72 52.13 4.17
CA ASP A 355 -6.11 53.12 3.26
C ASP A 355 -4.94 53.89 3.89
#